data_bcbd2863821d19f55ec8bc584637cb5b
#
_entry.id   bcbd2863821d19f55ec8bc584637cb5b
#
_cell.length_a   1.000
_cell.length_b   1.000
_cell.length_c   1.000
_cell.angle_alpha   90.00
_cell.angle_beta   90.00
_cell.angle_gamma   90.00
#
_symmetry.space_group_name_H-M   'P 1'
#
loop_
_entity.id
_entity.type
_entity.pdbx_description
1 polymer ?
#
loop_
_entity_poly.entity_id
_entity_poly.type
_entity_poly.pdbx_seq_one_letter_code
_entity_poly.pdbx_strand_id
1 'polypeptide(L)'
;MRRESWQLAVGRWQFWPIACLFTLVFGLTGCGPEGPAFPRANTSPAGSPIVEWPKPTGEVQVDATIRVLDHFDGKGQRFYGVDDLGTSSQDENQDPMFRLSDGAVLENVIIGDPAADGVHCYGSCTLKNVWWERVGEDAATFRGQQPDDVMLVDKGGASGAKDKVFQNNGVGTMIVKDFYVENFGKLYRSCGNCSKQAARTIVLENITALAGKKSSCLVGLNENYGDKAIFKGISHVYIQNKPKFPVCQRFLGNARGLEPSKTTTGPDQNCNYDDHNVIVE
;
A
#
# COMPACT_ATOMS: atom_id res chain seq x y z
N MET A 1 -35.25 -10.90 46.31
CA MET A 1 -35.24 -12.35 46.13
C MET A 1 -36.21 -12.70 45.03
N ARG A 2 -35.72 -12.98 43.82
CA ARG A 2 -36.36 -13.83 42.78
C ARG A 2 -35.25 -14.38 41.90
N ARG A 3 -35.12 -15.70 41.92
CA ARG A 3 -34.26 -16.50 41.04
C ARG A 3 -35.07 -16.78 39.77
N GLU A 4 -34.56 -16.49 38.60
CA GLU A 4 -35.09 -17.03 37.36
C GLU A 4 -34.09 -18.03 36.75
N SER A 5 -34.60 -19.22 36.53
CA SER A 5 -33.94 -20.42 36.05
C SER A 5 -33.89 -20.38 34.50
N TRP A 6 -32.73 -20.56 33.92
CA TRP A 6 -32.57 -20.80 32.48
C TRP A 6 -32.66 -22.30 32.18
N GLN A 7 -33.67 -22.64 31.39
CA GLN A 7 -33.80 -24.02 30.85
C GLN A 7 -33.05 -24.12 29.52
N LEU A 8 -32.18 -25.13 29.42
CA LEU A 8 -31.48 -25.56 28.23
C LEU A 8 -32.44 -26.29 27.28
N ALA A 9 -32.63 -25.82 26.08
CA ALA A 9 -33.33 -26.55 25.02
C ALA A 9 -32.34 -27.43 24.26
N VAL A 10 -32.52 -28.75 24.40
CA VAL A 10 -31.72 -29.76 23.68
C VAL A 10 -32.45 -30.10 22.38
N GLY A 11 -31.89 -29.66 21.23
CA GLY A 11 -32.39 -30.03 19.91
C GLY A 11 -31.98 -31.45 19.51
N ARG A 12 -32.95 -32.29 19.18
CA ARG A 12 -32.76 -33.65 18.67
C ARG A 12 -32.29 -33.66 17.24
N TRP A 13 -31.16 -34.29 16.94
CA TRP A 13 -30.70 -34.61 15.59
C TRP A 13 -31.34 -35.93 15.12
N GLN A 14 -32.06 -35.92 14.03
CA GLN A 14 -32.54 -37.11 13.32
C GLN A 14 -31.53 -37.50 12.25
N PHE A 15 -30.98 -38.70 12.37
CA PHE A 15 -30.15 -39.35 11.36
C PHE A 15 -31.04 -40.05 10.33
N TRP A 16 -30.82 -39.78 9.07
CA TRP A 16 -31.34 -40.57 7.93
C TRP A 16 -30.15 -41.25 7.24
N PRO A 17 -30.22 -42.53 6.95
CA PRO A 17 -29.21 -43.24 6.20
C PRO A 17 -29.45 -43.09 4.70
N ILE A 18 -28.44 -42.58 3.97
CA ILE A 18 -28.45 -42.61 2.47
C ILE A 18 -27.43 -43.66 2.05
N ALA A 19 -27.94 -44.60 1.27
CA ALA A 19 -27.22 -45.71 0.70
C ALA A 19 -26.18 -45.25 -0.35
N CYS A 20 -25.00 -45.87 -0.27
CA CYS A 20 -23.97 -45.74 -1.30
C CYS A 20 -24.40 -46.41 -2.61
N LEU A 21 -24.40 -45.62 -3.70
CA LEU A 21 -24.25 -46.17 -5.06
C LEU A 21 -22.86 -45.73 -5.59
N PHE A 22 -21.99 -46.72 -5.78
CA PHE A 22 -20.72 -46.54 -6.48
C PHE A 22 -21.01 -46.45 -8.00
N THR A 23 -20.66 -45.30 -8.59
CA THR A 23 -20.44 -45.19 -10.03
C THR A 23 -19.06 -44.64 -10.27
N LEU A 24 -18.18 -45.49 -10.83
CA LEU A 24 -16.90 -45.13 -11.38
C LEU A 24 -17.12 -44.22 -12.60
N VAL A 25 -16.61 -42.99 -12.57
CA VAL A 25 -16.42 -42.17 -13.78
C VAL A 25 -15.01 -41.61 -13.79
N PHE A 26 -14.37 -41.86 -14.90
CA PHE A 26 -13.01 -41.47 -15.27
C PHE A 26 -12.70 -39.99 -15.12
N GLY A 27 -11.43 -39.72 -14.85
CA GLY A 27 -10.85 -38.41 -14.61
C GLY A 27 -11.12 -37.39 -15.72
N LEU A 28 -11.37 -36.18 -15.23
CA LEU A 28 -11.09 -34.94 -15.95
C LEU A 28 -10.32 -34.06 -14.96
N THR A 29 -9.07 -33.76 -15.30
CA THR A 29 -8.26 -32.74 -14.67
C THR A 29 -9.00 -31.40 -14.79
N GLY A 30 -9.71 -31.01 -13.74
CA GLY A 30 -10.33 -29.71 -13.65
C GLY A 30 -9.26 -28.65 -13.41
N CYS A 31 -8.94 -27.84 -14.44
CA CYS A 31 -8.44 -26.50 -14.23
C CYS A 31 -9.49 -25.75 -13.39
N GLY A 32 -9.13 -25.34 -12.19
CA GLY A 32 -9.95 -24.41 -11.41
C GLY A 32 -10.11 -23.10 -12.20
N PRO A 33 -11.18 -22.35 -12.01
CA PRO A 33 -11.38 -21.08 -12.70
C PRO A 33 -10.24 -20.15 -12.30
N GLU A 34 -9.41 -19.76 -13.29
CA GLU A 34 -8.49 -18.63 -13.13
C GLU A 34 -9.37 -17.42 -12.76
N GLY A 35 -9.15 -16.86 -11.58
CA GLY A 35 -9.80 -15.61 -11.18
C GLY A 35 -9.52 -14.55 -12.25
N PRO A 36 -10.41 -13.56 -12.44
CA PRO A 36 -10.29 -12.61 -13.53
C PRO A 36 -8.96 -11.86 -13.41
N ALA A 37 -8.01 -12.21 -14.26
CA ALA A 37 -6.83 -11.39 -14.50
C ALA A 37 -7.34 -10.07 -15.09
N PHE A 38 -7.25 -8.98 -14.33
CA PHE A 38 -7.57 -7.65 -14.85
C PHE A 38 -6.64 -7.35 -16.01
N PRO A 39 -7.17 -7.11 -17.23
CA PRO A 39 -6.31 -6.74 -18.34
C PRO A 39 -5.68 -5.39 -18.02
N ARG A 40 -4.37 -5.38 -17.77
CA ARG A 40 -3.60 -4.14 -17.72
C ARG A 40 -3.63 -3.55 -19.10
N ALA A 41 -4.27 -2.40 -19.24
CA ALA A 41 -4.18 -1.63 -20.47
C ALA A 41 -2.71 -1.22 -20.64
N ASN A 42 -2.04 -1.83 -21.62
CA ASN A 42 -0.67 -1.54 -22.01
C ASN A 42 -0.60 -0.16 -22.70
N THR A 43 -0.80 0.92 -21.96
CA THR A 43 -0.64 2.30 -22.40
C THR A 43 0.53 2.98 -21.69
N SER A 44 1.64 2.23 -21.59
CA SER A 44 2.89 2.83 -21.06
C SER A 44 3.40 3.90 -22.03
N PRO A 45 3.95 5.02 -21.51
CA PRO A 45 4.61 6.03 -22.35
C PRO A 45 5.69 5.37 -23.23
N ALA A 46 5.91 5.93 -24.43
CA ALA A 46 6.98 5.45 -25.29
C ALA A 46 8.32 5.60 -24.54
N GLY A 47 9.09 4.52 -24.47
CA GLY A 47 10.38 4.50 -23.76
C GLY A 47 10.31 4.07 -22.29
N SER A 48 9.11 3.93 -21.69
CA SER A 48 9.03 3.43 -20.31
C SER A 48 9.42 1.95 -20.22
N PRO A 49 10.09 1.53 -19.14
CA PRO A 49 10.46 0.14 -18.97
C PRO A 49 9.23 -0.74 -18.78
N ILE A 50 9.27 -1.93 -19.39
CA ILE A 50 8.30 -2.98 -19.08
C ILE A 50 8.74 -3.62 -17.76
N VAL A 51 7.98 -3.38 -16.70
CA VAL A 51 8.21 -4.03 -15.40
C VAL A 51 7.37 -5.29 -15.34
N GLU A 52 8.03 -6.43 -15.15
CA GLU A 52 7.34 -7.69 -14.94
C GLU A 52 6.84 -7.78 -13.49
N TRP A 53 5.53 -7.87 -13.34
CA TRP A 53 4.91 -8.08 -12.02
C TRP A 53 5.04 -9.54 -11.61
N PRO A 54 5.31 -9.80 -10.31
CA PRO A 54 5.42 -11.17 -9.84
C PRO A 54 4.11 -11.94 -10.05
N LYS A 55 4.22 -13.19 -10.47
CA LYS A 55 3.08 -14.11 -10.54
C LYS A 55 2.86 -14.69 -9.14
N PRO A 56 1.62 -14.70 -8.62
CA PRO A 56 1.34 -15.30 -7.33
C PRO A 56 1.67 -16.80 -7.31
N THR A 57 2.27 -17.28 -6.22
CA THR A 57 2.50 -18.71 -5.97
C THR A 57 1.26 -19.41 -5.39
N GLY A 58 0.28 -18.66 -4.93
CA GLY A 58 -0.98 -19.08 -4.35
C GLY A 58 -1.80 -17.87 -3.91
N GLU A 59 -3.01 -18.10 -3.41
CA GLU A 59 -3.92 -17.05 -2.94
C GLU A 59 -4.34 -17.28 -1.50
N VAL A 60 -4.45 -16.19 -0.73
CA VAL A 60 -4.86 -16.16 0.67
C VAL A 60 -5.95 -15.12 0.85
N GLN A 61 -7.12 -15.55 1.30
CA GLN A 61 -8.19 -14.66 1.76
C GLN A 61 -7.87 -14.15 3.17
N VAL A 62 -8.07 -12.87 3.39
CA VAL A 62 -7.80 -12.20 4.67
C VAL A 62 -9.07 -11.55 5.17
N ASP A 63 -9.66 -12.09 6.23
CA ASP A 63 -10.89 -11.62 6.87
C ASP A 63 -10.63 -10.67 8.05
N ALA A 64 -9.41 -10.70 8.60
CA ALA A 64 -8.99 -9.85 9.71
C ALA A 64 -7.52 -9.45 9.58
N THR A 65 -7.13 -8.29 10.11
CA THR A 65 -5.75 -7.79 10.08
C THR A 65 -4.73 -8.82 10.55
N ILE A 66 -3.77 -9.14 9.69
CA ILE A 66 -2.62 -9.99 10.03
C ILE A 66 -1.61 -9.16 10.84
N ARG A 67 -1.37 -9.56 12.09
CA ARG A 67 -0.40 -8.90 12.96
C ARG A 67 0.98 -9.52 12.79
N VAL A 68 1.95 -8.73 12.36
CA VAL A 68 3.35 -9.13 12.20
C VAL A 68 4.13 -8.56 13.38
N LEU A 69 4.55 -9.44 14.30
CA LEU A 69 5.28 -9.03 15.51
C LEU A 69 6.79 -8.96 15.28
N ASP A 70 7.31 -9.82 14.39
CA ASP A 70 8.75 -9.93 14.10
C ASP A 70 8.95 -10.09 12.58
N HIS A 71 8.68 -11.26 12.02
CA HIS A 71 8.93 -11.57 10.62
C HIS A 71 7.78 -12.34 9.98
N PHE A 72 7.37 -11.93 8.78
CA PHE A 72 6.38 -12.62 7.96
C PHE A 72 6.87 -12.73 6.51
N ASP A 73 7.12 -13.95 6.04
CA ASP A 73 7.42 -14.24 4.64
C ASP A 73 6.17 -14.78 3.95
N GLY A 74 5.59 -13.99 3.04
CA GLY A 74 4.42 -14.35 2.24
C GLY A 74 4.70 -15.35 1.13
N LYS A 75 5.96 -15.72 0.89
CA LYS A 75 6.40 -16.71 -0.12
C LYS A 75 5.89 -16.44 -1.53
N GLY A 76 5.67 -15.19 -1.88
CA GLY A 76 5.11 -14.78 -3.16
C GLY A 76 3.62 -15.08 -3.33
N GLN A 77 2.88 -15.36 -2.25
CA GLN A 77 1.44 -15.53 -2.30
C GLN A 77 0.74 -14.17 -2.43
N ARG A 78 -0.46 -14.22 -3.00
CA ARG A 78 -1.38 -13.10 -3.14
C ARG A 78 -2.38 -13.07 -1.98
N PHE A 79 -2.39 -11.98 -1.23
CA PHE A 79 -3.30 -11.73 -0.11
C PHE A 79 -4.37 -10.72 -0.56
N TYR A 80 -5.64 -11.02 -0.35
CA TYR A 80 -6.74 -10.11 -0.67
C TYR A 80 -7.82 -10.15 0.40
N GLY A 81 -8.44 -8.99 0.64
CA GLY A 81 -9.41 -8.83 1.71
C GLY A 81 -10.75 -9.48 1.39
N VAL A 82 -11.37 -10.04 2.41
CA VAL A 82 -12.77 -10.49 2.42
C VAL A 82 -13.46 -9.94 3.66
N ASP A 83 -14.77 -10.04 3.75
CA ASP A 83 -15.59 -9.54 4.86
C ASP A 83 -15.24 -8.07 5.19
N ASP A 84 -14.83 -7.76 6.42
CA ASP A 84 -14.50 -6.39 6.85
C ASP A 84 -13.31 -5.78 6.12
N LEU A 85 -12.39 -6.60 5.62
CA LEU A 85 -11.27 -6.18 4.76
C LEU A 85 -11.61 -6.24 3.26
N GLY A 86 -12.81 -6.67 2.88
CA GLY A 86 -13.28 -6.81 1.50
C GLY A 86 -13.57 -5.48 0.81
N THR A 87 -12.77 -4.45 1.03
CA THR A 87 -12.97 -3.10 0.51
C THR A 87 -11.70 -2.50 -0.08
N SER A 88 -11.86 -1.64 -1.08
CA SER A 88 -10.85 -0.75 -1.63
C SER A 88 -11.40 0.68 -1.69
N SER A 89 -12.20 1.05 -0.68
CA SER A 89 -12.73 2.39 -0.51
C SER A 89 -11.63 3.37 -0.10
N GLN A 90 -11.95 4.67 -0.06
CA GLN A 90 -11.06 5.71 0.48
C GLN A 90 -11.54 6.13 1.86
N ASP A 91 -11.92 5.16 2.71
CA ASP A 91 -12.32 5.40 4.08
C ASP A 91 -11.08 5.32 4.99
N GLU A 92 -10.72 6.42 5.59
CA GLU A 92 -9.56 6.56 6.50
C GLU A 92 -9.72 5.76 7.82
N ASN A 93 -10.89 5.15 8.08
CA ASN A 93 -11.17 4.40 9.30
C ASN A 93 -11.13 2.87 9.10
N GLN A 94 -10.85 2.40 7.90
CA GLN A 94 -10.76 0.96 7.66
C GLN A 94 -9.47 0.37 8.24
N ASP A 95 -9.53 -0.92 8.59
CA ASP A 95 -8.37 -1.63 9.11
C ASP A 95 -7.37 -1.98 8.00
N PRO A 96 -6.05 -2.05 8.32
CA PRO A 96 -5.05 -2.51 7.37
C PRO A 96 -5.09 -4.02 7.21
N MET A 97 -4.68 -4.51 6.04
CA MET A 97 -4.48 -5.96 5.82
C MET A 97 -3.34 -6.51 6.69
N PHE A 98 -2.25 -5.76 6.80
CA PHE A 98 -1.10 -6.10 7.66
C PHE A 98 -0.80 -4.99 8.65
N ARG A 99 -0.57 -5.37 9.91
CA ARG A 99 -0.12 -4.46 10.96
C ARG A 99 1.22 -4.91 11.51
N LEU A 100 2.26 -4.13 11.27
CA LEU A 100 3.63 -4.41 11.68
C LEU A 100 3.95 -3.71 13.00
N SER A 101 4.52 -4.46 13.93
CA SER A 101 5.10 -3.95 15.17
C SER A 101 6.47 -3.32 14.90
N ASP A 102 7.01 -2.64 15.90
CA ASP A 102 8.35 -2.09 15.85
C ASP A 102 9.41 -3.17 15.57
N GLY A 103 10.28 -2.91 14.60
CA GLY A 103 11.32 -3.83 14.11
C GLY A 103 10.81 -4.92 13.15
N ALA A 104 9.51 -5.03 12.91
CA ALA A 104 8.95 -6.13 12.11
C ALA A 104 9.29 -6.05 10.62
N VAL A 105 9.39 -7.23 9.99
CA VAL A 105 9.69 -7.41 8.56
C VAL A 105 8.52 -8.15 7.88
N LEU A 106 8.03 -7.57 6.79
CA LEU A 106 7.09 -8.18 5.86
C LEU A 106 7.80 -8.39 4.53
N GLU A 107 7.90 -9.63 4.05
CA GLU A 107 8.58 -9.88 2.78
C GLU A 107 7.84 -10.83 1.85
N ASN A 108 8.10 -10.71 0.54
CA ASN A 108 7.59 -11.57 -0.52
C ASN A 108 6.07 -11.69 -0.52
N VAL A 109 5.38 -10.55 -0.43
CA VAL A 109 3.91 -10.47 -0.39
C VAL A 109 3.39 -9.76 -1.64
N ILE A 110 2.32 -10.31 -2.22
CA ILE A 110 1.51 -9.62 -3.23
C ILE A 110 0.18 -9.26 -2.57
N ILE A 111 -0.14 -7.98 -2.50
CA ILE A 111 -1.41 -7.48 -2.00
C ILE A 111 -2.34 -7.27 -3.19
N GLY A 112 -3.39 -8.10 -3.25
CA GLY A 112 -4.41 -8.07 -4.29
C GLY A 112 -5.56 -7.11 -3.96
N ASP A 113 -6.54 -7.03 -4.86
CA ASP A 113 -7.76 -6.26 -4.67
C ASP A 113 -8.90 -7.21 -4.23
N PRO A 114 -9.65 -6.89 -3.17
CA PRO A 114 -9.58 -5.71 -2.29
C PRO A 114 -8.35 -5.69 -1.37
N ALA A 115 -7.80 -4.49 -1.14
CA ALA A 115 -6.55 -4.29 -0.40
C ALA A 115 -6.74 -3.61 0.96
N ALA A 116 -7.97 -3.22 1.32
CA ALA A 116 -8.31 -2.46 2.52
C ALA A 116 -7.41 -1.21 2.68
N ASP A 117 -6.83 -0.95 3.87
CA ASP A 117 -5.83 0.10 4.09
C ASP A 117 -4.39 -0.46 4.11
N GLY A 118 -4.12 -1.44 3.22
CA GLY A 118 -2.79 -1.94 2.95
C GLY A 118 -2.00 -2.38 4.18
N VAL A 119 -0.90 -1.70 4.45
CA VAL A 119 0.05 -2.04 5.53
C VAL A 119 0.23 -0.88 6.50
N HIS A 120 0.03 -1.10 7.79
CA HIS A 120 0.39 -0.14 8.84
C HIS A 120 1.67 -0.54 9.56
N CYS A 121 2.62 0.39 9.66
CA CYS A 121 3.91 0.23 10.33
C CYS A 121 3.96 1.07 11.61
N TYR A 122 4.02 0.43 12.76
CA TYR A 122 4.07 1.10 14.09
C TYR A 122 5.48 1.02 14.67
N GLY A 123 6.21 2.12 14.68
CA GLY A 123 7.65 2.17 14.95
C GLY A 123 8.46 1.89 13.69
N SER A 124 9.68 1.38 13.79
CA SER A 124 10.48 0.95 12.64
C SER A 124 9.92 -0.31 12.00
N CYS A 125 10.02 -0.45 10.67
CA CYS A 125 9.67 -1.68 9.98
C CYS A 125 10.34 -1.80 8.61
N THR A 126 10.33 -3.00 8.05
CA THR A 126 10.82 -3.26 6.68
C THR A 126 9.77 -3.96 5.84
N LEU A 127 9.48 -3.42 4.67
CA LEU A 127 8.71 -4.04 3.60
C LEU A 127 9.70 -4.43 2.50
N LYS A 128 9.87 -5.72 2.22
CA LYS A 128 10.86 -6.20 1.27
C LYS A 128 10.20 -7.03 0.17
N ASN A 129 10.33 -6.62 -1.09
CA ASN A 129 9.68 -7.29 -2.22
C ASN A 129 8.16 -7.42 -1.99
N VAL A 130 7.50 -6.28 -1.70
CA VAL A 130 6.04 -6.20 -1.50
C VAL A 130 5.42 -5.48 -2.70
N TRP A 131 4.35 -6.08 -3.24
CA TRP A 131 3.68 -5.62 -4.45
C TRP A 131 2.20 -5.38 -4.20
N TRP A 132 1.68 -4.23 -4.61
CA TRP A 132 0.26 -3.89 -4.54
C TRP A 132 -0.32 -3.86 -5.95
N GLU A 133 -1.07 -4.90 -6.33
CA GLU A 133 -1.71 -4.99 -7.66
C GLU A 133 -2.70 -3.85 -7.89
N ARG A 134 -3.39 -3.48 -6.82
CA ARG A 134 -4.22 -2.30 -6.74
C ARG A 134 -4.23 -1.78 -5.30
N VAL A 135 -3.85 -0.52 -5.15
CA VAL A 135 -3.86 0.13 -3.83
C VAL A 135 -5.30 0.39 -3.40
N GLY A 136 -5.61 0.08 -2.14
CA GLY A 136 -6.88 0.38 -1.50
C GLY A 136 -6.98 1.85 -1.08
N GLU A 137 -6.99 2.14 0.21
CA GLU A 137 -6.88 3.52 0.72
C GLU A 137 -5.43 4.01 0.51
N ASP A 138 -4.46 3.43 1.23
CA ASP A 138 -3.03 3.59 1.02
C ASP A 138 -2.38 2.21 0.78
N ALA A 139 -1.22 2.18 0.11
CA ALA A 139 -0.42 0.95 0.03
C ALA A 139 0.23 0.67 1.38
N ALA A 140 0.84 1.70 1.99
CA ALA A 140 1.33 1.59 3.35
C ALA A 140 1.36 2.93 4.08
N THR A 141 1.02 2.88 5.38
CA THR A 141 1.01 4.02 6.29
C THR A 141 2.06 3.86 7.38
N PHE A 142 3.01 4.80 7.41
CA PHE A 142 4.04 4.88 8.44
C PHE A 142 3.51 5.63 9.68
N ARG A 143 3.57 4.96 10.82
CA ARG A 143 3.15 5.45 12.14
C ARG A 143 4.33 5.40 13.11
N GLY A 144 5.50 5.92 12.69
CA GLY A 144 6.69 6.04 13.53
C GLY A 144 6.39 6.84 14.80
N GLN A 145 6.97 6.45 15.91
CA GLN A 145 6.72 7.00 17.25
C GLN A 145 7.89 7.83 17.75
N GLN A 146 9.10 7.52 17.26
CA GLN A 146 10.34 8.18 17.62
C GLN A 146 10.99 8.85 16.39
N PRO A 147 11.78 9.92 16.58
CA PRO A 147 12.44 10.61 15.45
C PRO A 147 13.44 9.74 14.67
N ASP A 148 13.98 8.69 15.27
CA ASP A 148 14.90 7.72 14.70
C ASP A 148 14.19 6.48 14.12
N ASP A 149 12.87 6.38 14.22
CA ASP A 149 12.12 5.31 13.56
C ASP A 149 12.28 5.38 12.03
N VAL A 150 12.44 4.20 11.42
CA VAL A 150 12.63 4.06 9.98
C VAL A 150 11.65 3.04 9.41
N MET A 151 10.84 3.46 8.44
CA MET A 151 10.14 2.53 7.56
C MET A 151 10.95 2.36 6.28
N LEU A 152 11.46 1.15 6.04
CA LEU A 152 12.18 0.79 4.82
C LEU A 152 11.25 0.02 3.87
N VAL A 153 11.08 0.52 2.65
CA VAL A 153 10.48 -0.20 1.52
C VAL A 153 11.60 -0.55 0.55
N ASP A 154 11.97 -1.83 0.47
CA ASP A 154 13.07 -2.35 -0.32
C ASP A 154 12.57 -3.27 -1.40
N LYS A 155 12.53 -2.79 -2.62
CA LYS A 155 11.97 -3.45 -3.80
C LYS A 155 10.46 -3.67 -3.73
N GLY A 156 9.85 -3.69 -4.88
CA GLY A 156 8.41 -3.93 -5.01
C GLY A 156 7.77 -2.99 -6.02
N GLY A 157 6.46 -2.93 -5.99
CA GLY A 157 5.72 -2.01 -6.86
C GLY A 157 4.27 -1.84 -6.45
N ALA A 158 3.67 -0.73 -6.88
CA ALA A 158 2.28 -0.42 -6.60
C ALA A 158 1.56 0.12 -7.84
N SER A 159 0.29 -0.23 -7.99
CA SER A 159 -0.56 0.27 -9.05
C SER A 159 -1.92 0.74 -8.52
N GLY A 160 -2.51 1.73 -9.17
CA GLY A 160 -3.91 2.09 -8.99
C GLY A 160 -4.23 2.88 -7.73
N ALA A 161 -3.26 3.53 -7.09
CA ALA A 161 -3.51 4.39 -5.94
C ALA A 161 -4.37 5.60 -6.33
N LYS A 162 -5.58 5.70 -5.78
CA LYS A 162 -6.49 6.82 -6.11
C LYS A 162 -5.97 8.15 -5.58
N ASP A 163 -5.36 8.15 -4.40
CA ASP A 163 -4.74 9.31 -3.77
C ASP A 163 -3.26 9.07 -3.49
N LYS A 164 -2.90 8.24 -2.53
CA LYS A 164 -1.52 8.04 -2.07
C LYS A 164 -1.08 6.59 -2.19
N VAL A 165 0.22 6.37 -2.43
CA VAL A 165 0.85 5.05 -2.28
C VAL A 165 1.37 4.92 -0.85
N PHE A 166 2.18 5.88 -0.42
CA PHE A 166 2.74 5.90 0.92
C PHE A 166 2.30 7.14 1.69
N GLN A 167 1.72 6.93 2.86
CA GLN A 167 1.31 7.95 3.81
C GLN A 167 2.23 7.93 5.04
N ASN A 168 2.67 9.10 5.50
CA ASN A 168 3.41 9.21 6.75
C ASN A 168 2.60 10.00 7.77
N ASN A 169 2.02 9.30 8.74
CA ASN A 169 1.24 9.85 9.85
C ASN A 169 2.07 9.99 11.13
N GLY A 170 3.22 9.30 11.20
CA GLY A 170 4.10 9.32 12.36
C GLY A 170 5.22 10.36 12.29
N VAL A 171 6.29 10.10 13.01
CA VAL A 171 7.57 10.80 12.95
C VAL A 171 8.64 9.87 12.37
N GLY A 172 9.83 10.40 12.06
CA GLY A 172 10.94 9.60 11.57
C GLY A 172 11.11 9.65 10.05
N THR A 173 11.80 8.65 9.50
CA THR A 173 12.21 8.61 8.09
C THR A 173 11.58 7.43 7.37
N MET A 174 10.94 7.69 6.24
CA MET A 174 10.57 6.64 5.28
C MET A 174 11.66 6.57 4.20
N ILE A 175 12.08 5.36 3.84
CA ILE A 175 13.03 5.10 2.77
C ILE A 175 12.35 4.16 1.77
N VAL A 176 12.24 4.58 0.52
CA VAL A 176 11.71 3.78 -0.57
C VAL A 176 12.80 3.63 -1.63
N LYS A 177 13.19 2.40 -1.92
CA LYS A 177 14.25 2.12 -2.89
C LYS A 177 13.91 1.00 -3.85
N ASP A 178 14.44 1.09 -5.08
CA ASP A 178 14.24 0.12 -6.15
C ASP A 178 12.74 -0.20 -6.38
N PHE A 179 11.90 0.85 -6.43
CA PHE A 179 10.45 0.72 -6.41
C PHE A 179 9.80 1.19 -7.71
N TYR A 180 8.82 0.40 -8.17
CA TYR A 180 8.01 0.72 -9.33
C TYR A 180 6.63 1.24 -8.92
N VAL A 181 6.14 2.29 -9.57
CA VAL A 181 4.79 2.81 -9.33
C VAL A 181 4.11 3.25 -10.61
N GLU A 182 2.84 2.89 -10.76
CA GLU A 182 2.01 3.30 -11.90
C GLU A 182 0.58 3.66 -11.48
N ASN A 183 -0.08 4.54 -12.24
CA ASN A 183 -1.47 4.92 -12.02
C ASN A 183 -1.75 5.39 -10.59
N PHE A 184 -0.98 6.33 -10.09
CA PHE A 184 -1.04 6.83 -8.72
C PHE A 184 -1.44 8.30 -8.63
N GLY A 185 -2.00 8.74 -7.50
CA GLY A 185 -2.21 10.16 -7.20
C GLY A 185 -0.92 10.82 -6.74
N LYS A 186 -0.30 10.33 -5.66
CA LYS A 186 1.00 10.71 -5.11
C LYS A 186 1.77 9.44 -4.72
N LEU A 187 3.10 9.39 -4.94
CA LEU A 187 3.89 8.28 -4.41
C LEU A 187 4.03 8.40 -2.88
N TYR A 188 4.30 9.60 -2.40
CA TYR A 188 4.44 9.85 -0.96
C TYR A 188 3.69 11.11 -0.53
N ARG A 189 3.11 11.07 0.66
CA ARG A 189 2.49 12.22 1.33
C ARG A 189 2.75 12.20 2.83
N SER A 190 3.34 13.28 3.34
CA SER A 190 3.31 13.57 4.78
C SER A 190 1.91 13.97 5.20
N CYS A 191 1.41 13.45 6.31
CA CYS A 191 0.08 13.85 6.80
C CYS A 191 -0.02 15.36 6.99
N GLY A 192 -0.91 15.97 6.23
CA GLY A 192 -1.07 17.43 6.24
C GLY A 192 -2.06 17.96 7.26
N ASN A 193 -2.89 17.08 7.87
CA ASN A 193 -3.98 17.46 8.77
C ASN A 193 -4.06 16.59 10.03
N CYS A 194 -3.08 15.73 10.29
CA CYS A 194 -2.99 14.95 11.51
C CYS A 194 -2.99 15.87 12.75
N SER A 195 -3.63 15.44 13.82
CA SER A 195 -3.69 16.20 15.10
C SER A 195 -2.31 16.39 15.76
N LYS A 196 -1.38 15.47 15.51
CA LYS A 196 0.03 15.60 15.91
C LYS A 196 0.88 15.79 14.66
N GLN A 197 1.66 16.87 14.65
CA GLN A 197 2.55 17.21 13.54
C GLN A 197 4.01 17.19 14.00
N ALA A 198 4.89 16.78 13.09
CA ALA A 198 6.34 16.75 13.27
C ALA A 198 7.02 16.87 11.92
N ALA A 199 8.32 17.16 11.91
CA ALA A 199 9.14 17.04 10.71
C ALA A 199 9.27 15.57 10.32
N ARG A 200 9.09 15.29 9.02
CA ARG A 200 9.17 13.96 8.42
C ARG A 200 10.17 13.96 7.27
N THR A 201 10.86 12.86 7.10
CA THR A 201 11.79 12.72 5.99
C THR A 201 11.37 11.56 5.09
N ILE A 202 11.38 11.79 3.79
CA ILE A 202 11.31 10.75 2.76
C ILE A 202 12.62 10.68 2.00
N VAL A 203 13.18 9.48 1.86
CA VAL A 203 14.30 9.19 0.98
C VAL A 203 13.80 8.32 -0.15
N LEU A 204 13.97 8.77 -1.39
CA LEU A 204 13.64 8.03 -2.60
C LEU A 204 14.93 7.66 -3.33
N GLU A 205 15.09 6.37 -3.66
CA GLU A 205 16.26 5.85 -4.33
C GLU A 205 15.86 4.90 -5.47
N ASN A 206 16.30 5.20 -6.69
CA ASN A 206 16.03 4.37 -7.89
C ASN A 206 14.51 4.12 -8.09
N ILE A 207 13.71 5.16 -8.14
CA ILE A 207 12.27 5.05 -8.36
C ILE A 207 11.96 5.03 -9.86
N THR A 208 11.10 4.12 -10.29
CA THR A 208 10.50 4.15 -11.61
C THR A 208 9.01 4.46 -11.49
N ALA A 209 8.60 5.64 -11.93
CA ALA A 209 7.23 6.12 -11.81
C ALA A 209 6.57 6.38 -13.16
N LEU A 210 5.43 5.71 -13.44
CA LEU A 210 4.57 5.99 -14.58
C LEU A 210 3.43 6.92 -14.13
N ALA A 211 3.63 8.23 -14.31
CA ALA A 211 2.68 9.25 -13.89
C ALA A 211 1.54 9.40 -14.91
N GLY A 212 0.36 8.90 -14.55
CA GLY A 212 -0.86 9.00 -15.36
C GLY A 212 -1.61 10.32 -15.20
N LYS A 213 -2.77 10.46 -15.85
CA LYS A 213 -3.62 11.68 -15.81
C LYS A 213 -4.01 12.11 -14.40
N LYS A 214 -4.18 11.17 -13.48
CA LYS A 214 -4.58 11.43 -12.08
C LYS A 214 -3.39 11.79 -11.18
N SER A 215 -2.15 11.50 -11.61
CA SER A 215 -0.95 11.78 -10.82
C SER A 215 -0.79 13.27 -10.59
N SER A 216 -0.63 13.68 -9.32
CA SER A 216 -0.57 15.09 -8.93
C SER A 216 0.86 15.54 -8.62
N CYS A 217 1.66 14.69 -7.99
CA CYS A 217 3.09 14.88 -7.73
C CYS A 217 3.73 13.55 -7.33
N LEU A 218 5.06 13.49 -7.34
CA LEU A 218 5.75 12.33 -6.78
C LEU A 218 5.73 12.42 -5.25
N VAL A 219 6.10 13.58 -4.69
CA VAL A 219 6.19 13.81 -3.23
C VAL A 219 5.37 15.02 -2.81
N GLY A 220 4.59 14.87 -1.73
CA GLY A 220 3.87 15.95 -1.06
C GLY A 220 4.40 16.19 0.36
N LEU A 221 4.90 17.40 0.65
CA LEU A 221 5.57 17.77 1.89
C LEU A 221 4.85 18.93 2.59
N ASN A 222 4.87 18.95 3.93
CA ASN A 222 4.42 20.11 4.70
C ASN A 222 5.62 21.01 5.03
N GLU A 223 5.79 22.10 4.28
CA GLU A 223 6.95 22.99 4.44
C GLU A 223 7.00 23.66 5.81
N ASN A 224 5.84 23.98 6.38
CA ASN A 224 5.72 24.63 7.68
C ASN A 224 6.06 23.72 8.87
N TYR A 225 6.24 22.42 8.63
CA TYR A 225 6.72 21.48 9.66
C TYR A 225 8.15 21.00 9.42
N GLY A 226 8.82 21.52 8.39
CA GLY A 226 10.20 21.20 8.08
C GLY A 226 10.41 19.82 7.46
N ASP A 227 9.37 19.29 6.79
CA ASP A 227 9.46 18.03 6.05
C ASP A 227 10.54 18.10 4.97
N LYS A 228 11.18 16.96 4.70
CA LYS A 228 12.26 16.87 3.69
C LYS A 228 12.06 15.68 2.75
N ALA A 229 12.38 15.90 1.48
CA ALA A 229 12.57 14.83 0.50
C ALA A 229 14.02 14.84 -0.01
N ILE A 230 14.62 13.65 -0.01
CA ILE A 230 16.00 13.40 -0.45
C ILE A 230 15.94 12.35 -1.55
N PHE A 231 16.51 12.66 -2.71
CA PHE A 231 16.63 11.72 -3.82
C PHE A 231 18.05 11.16 -3.88
N LYS A 232 18.16 9.85 -3.97
CA LYS A 232 19.42 9.12 -4.12
C LYS A 232 19.34 8.24 -5.38
N GLY A 233 20.51 7.91 -5.94
CA GLY A 233 20.56 7.15 -7.18
C GLY A 233 19.86 7.92 -8.33
N ILE A 234 19.28 7.18 -9.28
CA ILE A 234 18.58 7.77 -10.43
C ILE A 234 17.12 7.32 -10.42
N SER A 235 16.22 8.29 -10.30
CA SER A 235 14.77 8.04 -10.40
C SER A 235 14.25 8.52 -11.76
N HIS A 236 13.43 7.70 -12.41
CA HIS A 236 12.80 8.00 -13.68
C HIS A 236 11.29 8.22 -13.50
N VAL A 237 10.80 9.34 -14.01
CA VAL A 237 9.38 9.71 -13.97
C VAL A 237 8.87 9.88 -15.39
N TYR A 238 8.15 8.88 -15.89
CA TYR A 238 7.52 8.89 -17.21
C TYR A 238 6.13 9.51 -17.12
N ILE A 239 5.90 10.60 -17.88
CA ILE A 239 4.66 11.37 -17.80
C ILE A 239 3.74 11.03 -18.98
N GLN A 240 2.54 10.54 -18.68
CA GLN A 240 1.50 10.31 -19.67
C GLN A 240 0.57 11.54 -19.82
N ASN A 241 0.59 12.17 -21.00
CA ASN A 241 -0.40 13.18 -21.39
C ASN A 241 -0.57 14.35 -20.41
N LYS A 242 0.48 14.77 -19.73
CA LYS A 242 0.45 15.87 -18.76
C LYS A 242 1.67 16.80 -18.99
N PRO A 243 1.46 18.06 -19.37
CA PRO A 243 2.57 18.94 -19.75
C PRO A 243 3.46 19.37 -18.57
N LYS A 244 3.00 19.18 -17.33
CA LYS A 244 3.76 19.51 -16.12
C LYS A 244 3.39 18.55 -15.01
N PHE A 245 4.38 17.83 -14.50
CA PHE A 245 4.25 16.98 -13.33
C PHE A 245 5.26 17.45 -12.28
N PRO A 246 4.82 17.97 -11.13
CA PRO A 246 5.75 18.38 -10.09
C PRO A 246 6.34 17.15 -9.40
N VAL A 247 7.66 17.06 -9.35
CA VAL A 247 8.34 16.05 -8.51
C VAL A 247 7.99 16.29 -7.05
N CYS A 248 8.12 17.54 -6.57
CA CYS A 248 7.66 17.93 -5.23
C CYS A 248 6.55 18.97 -5.29
N GLN A 249 5.51 18.74 -4.51
CA GLN A 249 4.48 19.72 -4.16
C GLN A 249 4.56 20.01 -2.66
N ARG A 250 4.68 21.27 -2.30
CA ARG A 250 4.63 21.70 -0.90
C ARG A 250 3.23 22.10 -0.47
N PHE A 251 3.00 22.00 0.83
CA PHE A 251 1.73 22.33 1.47
C PHE A 251 1.98 23.06 2.78
N LEU A 252 1.00 23.84 3.22
CA LEU A 252 0.86 24.28 4.59
C LEU A 252 -0.04 23.28 5.32
N GLY A 253 0.57 22.44 6.13
CA GLY A 253 -0.13 21.48 6.97
C GLY A 253 -0.71 22.17 8.22
N ASN A 254 -1.64 21.48 8.88
CA ASN A 254 -2.26 21.94 10.12
C ASN A 254 -2.54 20.75 11.07
N ALA A 255 -2.82 21.06 12.35
CA ALA A 255 -3.18 20.06 13.36
C ALA A 255 -4.68 20.06 13.68
N ARG A 256 -5.51 20.60 12.78
CA ARG A 256 -6.95 20.83 13.01
C ARG A 256 -7.86 19.95 12.16
N GLY A 257 -7.30 18.99 11.42
CA GLY A 257 -8.06 18.14 10.50
C GLY A 257 -8.55 18.86 9.23
N LEU A 258 -8.09 20.09 8.96
CA LEU A 258 -8.50 20.85 7.78
C LEU A 258 -7.69 20.46 6.57
N GLU A 259 -8.24 20.62 5.36
CA GLU A 259 -7.50 20.36 4.11
C GLU A 259 -6.25 21.27 4.03
N PRO A 260 -5.05 20.69 3.80
CA PRO A 260 -3.81 21.47 3.67
C PRO A 260 -3.79 22.30 2.39
N SER A 261 -3.31 23.54 2.49
CA SER A 261 -3.19 24.43 1.34
C SER A 261 -1.93 24.13 0.53
N LYS A 262 -2.06 24.00 -0.80
CA LYS A 262 -0.91 23.90 -1.70
C LYS A 262 -0.16 25.24 -1.75
N THR A 263 1.18 25.14 -1.80
CA THR A 263 2.06 26.31 -1.98
C THR A 263 2.90 26.15 -3.23
N THR A 264 4.20 25.99 -3.12
CA THR A 264 5.15 25.97 -4.23
C THR A 264 5.48 24.55 -4.71
N THR A 265 6.09 24.44 -5.86
CA THR A 265 6.62 23.19 -6.45
C THR A 265 8.09 23.36 -6.81
N GLY A 266 8.75 22.24 -7.15
CA GLY A 266 10.11 22.21 -7.63
C GLY A 266 11.16 21.96 -6.53
N PRO A 267 12.46 21.95 -6.91
CA PRO A 267 13.54 21.71 -5.96
C PRO A 267 13.80 22.91 -5.06
N ASP A 268 14.15 22.65 -3.83
CA ASP A 268 14.65 23.61 -2.83
C ASP A 268 15.32 22.89 -1.66
N GLN A 269 15.55 23.60 -0.55
CA GLN A 269 16.15 23.03 0.67
C GLN A 269 15.29 21.92 1.31
N ASN A 270 13.99 21.87 1.05
CA ASN A 270 13.07 20.87 1.58
C ASN A 270 12.88 19.69 0.61
N CYS A 271 13.16 19.90 -0.66
CA CYS A 271 13.07 18.91 -1.70
C CYS A 271 14.31 18.97 -2.60
N ASN A 272 15.34 18.26 -2.19
CA ASN A 272 16.65 18.33 -2.84
C ASN A 272 16.75 17.30 -3.97
N TYR A 273 16.53 17.74 -5.20
CA TYR A 273 16.76 16.97 -6.43
C TYR A 273 17.22 17.87 -7.57
N ASP A 274 17.85 17.26 -8.57
CA ASP A 274 18.25 17.89 -9.83
C ASP A 274 18.05 16.90 -11.00
N ASP A 275 18.38 17.34 -12.21
CA ASP A 275 18.22 16.54 -13.43
C ASP A 275 19.19 15.34 -13.51
N HIS A 276 20.15 15.21 -12.57
CA HIS A 276 21.06 14.08 -12.52
C HIS A 276 20.48 12.92 -11.69
N ASN A 277 19.59 13.22 -10.73
CA ASN A 277 19.02 12.22 -9.86
C ASN A 277 17.50 12.02 -10.02
N VAL A 278 16.79 12.94 -10.73
CA VAL A 278 15.38 12.75 -11.13
C VAL A 278 15.19 13.15 -12.59
N ILE A 279 15.08 12.16 -13.44
CA ILE A 279 14.84 12.31 -14.87
C ILE A 279 13.34 12.28 -15.13
N VAL A 280 12.79 13.35 -15.68
CA VAL A 280 11.37 13.49 -16.01
C VAL A 280 11.21 13.45 -17.52
N GLU A 281 10.49 12.41 -18.05
CA GLU A 281 10.32 12.13 -19.48
C GLU A 281 8.86 12.15 -19.91
#